data_9d18c626864c15b521c3678b8743e8e1
#
_entry.id   9d18c626864c15b521c3678b8743e8e1
#
_cell.length_a   1.000
_cell.length_b   1.000
_cell.length_c   1.000
_cell.angle_alpha   90.00
_cell.angle_beta   90.00
_cell.angle_gamma   90.00
#
_symmetry.space_group_name_H-M   'P 1'
#
loop_
_entity.id
_entity.type
_entity.pdbx_description
1 polymer ?
#
loop_
_entity_poly.entity_id
_entity_poly.type
_entity_poly.pdbx_seq_one_letter_code
_entity_poly.pdbx_strand_id
1 'polypeptide(L)'
;MTQLGLDATFRARLIDILKSDACRRIDFTWAGEHIGGTGFAYLAIALLSPHTGQSGIAIKLFERPPRGVGAQYSSNFNTLVVSSYDYGKLHKEQMLLVHEMTHAHIDEFGVGPSTTTIDHEICAYAAGALFNVFSCTTPAIGPYLWNPGAATHPVWKEAYAVARIIASKAGAGRANLSTHDVARLRALILHDRVYRRAAHRAHANSGVAL
;
A
#
# COMPACT_ATOMS: atom_id res chain seq x y z
N MET A 1 20.87 18.80 -10.44
CA MET A 1 19.77 17.99 -11.01
C MET A 1 18.54 18.86 -11.10
N THR A 2 17.85 18.88 -12.21
CA THR A 2 16.58 19.58 -12.35
C THR A 2 15.45 18.81 -11.66
N GLN A 3 14.38 19.46 -11.24
CA GLN A 3 13.21 18.82 -10.61
C GLN A 3 12.63 17.70 -11.49
N LEU A 4 12.62 17.87 -12.80
CA LEU A 4 12.22 16.83 -13.77
C LEU A 4 13.08 15.56 -13.70
N GLY A 5 14.39 15.69 -13.49
CA GLY A 5 15.27 14.54 -13.35
C GLY A 5 15.09 13.77 -12.04
N LEU A 6 14.71 14.47 -10.95
CA LEU A 6 14.43 13.85 -9.66
C LEU A 6 13.10 13.09 -9.67
N ASP A 7 12.06 13.65 -10.31
CA ASP A 7 10.77 12.97 -10.51
C ASP A 7 10.96 11.68 -11.34
N ALA A 8 11.70 11.73 -12.43
CA ALA A 8 11.99 10.55 -13.27
C ALA A 8 12.71 9.44 -12.47
N THR A 9 13.67 9.81 -11.61
CA THR A 9 14.41 8.85 -10.78
C THR A 9 13.51 8.22 -9.73
N PHE A 10 12.65 8.99 -9.07
CA PHE A 10 11.67 8.46 -8.13
C PHE A 10 10.68 7.52 -8.82
N ARG A 11 10.17 7.93 -9.97
CA ARG A 11 9.22 7.16 -10.79
C ARG A 11 9.80 5.81 -11.20
N ALA A 12 11.05 5.80 -11.70
CA ALA A 12 11.74 4.55 -12.02
C ALA A 12 11.85 3.62 -10.80
N ARG A 13 12.23 4.15 -9.64
CA ARG A 13 12.30 3.38 -8.39
C ARG A 13 10.95 2.80 -7.99
N LEU A 14 9.87 3.59 -8.06
CA LEU A 14 8.52 3.11 -7.76
C LEU A 14 8.09 1.99 -8.71
N ILE A 15 8.38 2.13 -9.99
CA ILE A 15 8.14 1.09 -11.00
C ILE A 15 8.89 -0.21 -10.66
N ASP A 16 10.15 -0.11 -10.26
CA ASP A 16 10.96 -1.28 -9.86
C ASP A 16 10.37 -1.97 -8.62
N ILE A 17 9.91 -1.19 -7.63
CA ILE A 17 9.23 -1.73 -6.44
C ILE A 17 7.97 -2.51 -6.86
N LEU A 18 7.10 -1.91 -7.68
CA LEU A 18 5.83 -2.52 -8.09
C LEU A 18 6.02 -3.75 -9.01
N LYS A 19 7.12 -3.81 -9.77
CA LYS A 19 7.49 -4.97 -10.61
C LYS A 19 8.32 -6.02 -9.86
N SER A 20 8.68 -5.81 -8.60
CA SER A 20 9.49 -6.74 -7.82
C SER A 20 8.81 -8.09 -7.63
N ASP A 21 9.61 -9.13 -7.36
CA ASP A 21 9.08 -10.46 -7.03
C ASP A 21 8.18 -10.43 -5.80
N ALA A 22 8.47 -9.56 -4.85
CA ALA A 22 7.65 -9.39 -3.66
C ALA A 22 6.23 -8.91 -4.01
N CYS A 23 6.09 -7.88 -4.85
CA CYS A 23 4.78 -7.41 -5.31
C CYS A 23 4.07 -8.46 -6.18
N ARG A 24 4.78 -9.17 -7.06
CA ARG A 24 4.18 -10.22 -7.90
C ARG A 24 3.56 -11.36 -7.10
N ARG A 25 4.05 -11.62 -5.90
CA ARG A 25 3.55 -12.68 -5.00
C ARG A 25 2.38 -12.27 -4.13
N ILE A 26 2.03 -10.98 -4.10
CA ILE A 26 0.84 -10.51 -3.39
C ILE A 26 -0.38 -11.03 -4.14
N ASP A 27 -1.22 -11.83 -3.47
CA ASP A 27 -2.48 -12.35 -4.03
C ASP A 27 -3.45 -12.72 -2.90
N PHE A 28 -4.38 -11.82 -2.60
CA PHE A 28 -5.42 -12.06 -1.60
C PHE A 28 -6.70 -11.29 -1.90
N THR A 29 -7.79 -11.70 -1.24
CA THR A 29 -9.09 -11.03 -1.33
C THR A 29 -9.59 -10.67 0.07
N TRP A 30 -10.10 -9.45 0.22
CA TRP A 30 -10.80 -8.98 1.42
C TRP A 30 -11.98 -8.09 1.03
N ALA A 31 -13.16 -8.30 1.67
CA ALA A 31 -14.38 -7.50 1.46
C ALA A 31 -14.81 -7.36 -0.02
N GLY A 32 -14.46 -8.34 -0.87
CA GLY A 32 -14.70 -8.30 -2.30
C GLY A 32 -13.56 -7.69 -3.13
N GLU A 33 -12.64 -6.97 -2.52
CA GLU A 33 -11.48 -6.42 -3.21
C GLU A 33 -10.42 -7.51 -3.42
N HIS A 34 -9.93 -7.64 -4.65
CA HIS A 34 -8.80 -8.50 -5.00
C HIS A 34 -7.54 -7.68 -5.16
N ILE A 35 -6.55 -7.92 -4.31
CA ILE A 35 -5.25 -7.29 -4.36
C ILE A 35 -4.25 -8.30 -4.91
N GLY A 36 -3.70 -8.01 -6.09
CA GLY A 36 -2.84 -8.96 -6.80
C GLY A 36 -1.68 -8.33 -7.54
N GLY A 37 -0.62 -9.13 -7.74
CA GLY A 37 0.61 -8.71 -8.41
C GLY A 37 0.39 -8.17 -9.83
N THR A 38 -0.62 -8.67 -10.55
CA THR A 38 -0.99 -8.17 -11.87
C THR A 38 -1.45 -6.71 -11.82
N GLY A 39 -2.22 -6.31 -10.80
CA GLY A 39 -2.64 -4.93 -10.63
C GLY A 39 -1.47 -4.01 -10.33
N PHE A 40 -0.52 -4.41 -9.46
CA PHE A 40 0.70 -3.64 -9.24
C PHE A 40 1.55 -3.49 -10.51
N ALA A 41 1.64 -4.54 -11.33
CA ALA A 41 2.33 -4.46 -12.62
C ALA A 41 1.64 -3.48 -13.59
N TYR A 42 0.31 -3.43 -13.58
CA TYR A 42 -0.46 -2.45 -14.36
C TYR A 42 -0.21 -1.02 -13.88
N LEU A 43 -0.23 -0.77 -12.56
CA LEU A 43 0.10 0.54 -12.01
C LEU A 43 1.52 0.99 -12.38
N ALA A 44 2.47 0.06 -12.44
CA ALA A 44 3.82 0.35 -12.92
C ALA A 44 3.83 0.82 -14.38
N ILE A 45 2.93 0.31 -15.23
CA ILE A 45 2.75 0.78 -16.61
C ILE A 45 2.09 2.17 -16.62
N ALA A 46 1.05 2.39 -15.80
CA ALA A 46 0.38 3.69 -15.69
C ALA A 46 1.35 4.81 -15.25
N LEU A 47 2.35 4.48 -14.45
CA LEU A 47 3.42 5.41 -14.06
C LEU A 47 4.36 5.79 -15.21
N LEU A 48 4.45 5.01 -16.29
CA LEU A 48 5.26 5.34 -17.48
C LEU A 48 4.60 6.40 -18.36
N SER A 49 3.27 6.56 -18.28
CA SER A 49 2.50 7.47 -19.11
C SER A 49 1.81 8.56 -18.27
N PRO A 50 2.56 9.48 -17.65
CA PRO A 50 2.04 10.38 -16.62
C PRO A 50 1.10 11.47 -17.15
N HIS A 51 0.94 11.62 -18.46
CA HIS A 51 0.29 12.80 -19.04
C HIS A 51 -0.80 12.51 -20.07
N THR A 52 -1.14 11.25 -20.32
CA THR A 52 -2.12 10.91 -21.34
C THR A 52 -3.48 10.59 -20.70
N GLY A 53 -4.20 11.61 -20.25
CA GLY A 53 -5.61 11.46 -19.89
C GLY A 53 -5.87 10.78 -18.54
N GLN A 54 -7.04 10.17 -18.39
CA GLN A 54 -7.61 9.67 -17.13
C GLN A 54 -6.91 8.47 -16.47
N SER A 55 -5.89 7.89 -17.09
CA SER A 55 -5.26 6.64 -16.63
C SER A 55 -3.85 6.77 -16.04
N GLY A 56 -3.28 7.97 -15.97
CA GLY A 56 -1.93 8.17 -15.43
C GLY A 56 -1.92 8.56 -13.96
N ILE A 57 -0.96 8.03 -13.19
CA ILE A 57 -0.75 8.46 -11.80
C ILE A 57 0.25 9.62 -11.78
N ALA A 58 -0.21 10.78 -11.29
CA ALA A 58 0.66 11.92 -11.07
C ALA A 58 1.50 11.73 -9.80
N ILE A 59 2.73 12.27 -9.80
CA ILE A 59 3.58 12.30 -8.60
C ILE A 59 3.82 13.75 -8.22
N LYS A 60 3.62 14.08 -6.95
CA LYS A 60 3.84 15.43 -6.40
C LYS A 60 4.62 15.37 -5.10
N LEU A 61 5.27 16.45 -4.75
CA LEU A 61 5.82 16.65 -3.41
C LEU A 61 4.76 17.28 -2.50
N PHE A 62 4.77 16.91 -1.23
CA PHE A 62 4.03 17.68 -0.22
C PHE A 62 4.55 19.11 -0.18
N GLU A 63 3.66 20.08 -0.22
CA GLU A 63 4.01 21.47 0.06
C GLU A 63 4.48 21.63 1.52
N ARG A 64 3.79 20.96 2.42
CA ARG A 64 4.12 20.86 3.86
C ARG A 64 3.77 19.44 4.30
N PRO A 65 4.76 18.54 4.39
CA PRO A 65 4.46 17.17 4.79
C PRO A 65 3.90 17.13 6.21
N PRO A 66 2.76 16.47 6.44
CA PRO A 66 2.29 16.22 7.79
C PRO A 66 3.34 15.44 8.59
N ARG A 67 3.43 15.70 9.89
CA ARG A 67 4.44 15.05 10.73
C ARG A 67 4.26 13.52 10.69
N GLY A 68 5.30 12.82 10.27
CA GLY A 68 5.34 11.36 10.20
C GLY A 68 4.73 10.76 8.93
N VAL A 69 4.20 11.57 8.00
CA VAL A 69 3.69 11.11 6.72
C VAL A 69 4.78 11.21 5.66
N GLY A 70 5.15 10.07 5.07
CA GLY A 70 6.18 10.01 4.03
C GLY A 70 5.62 9.98 2.62
N ALA A 71 4.44 9.38 2.45
CA ALA A 71 3.72 9.28 1.19
C ALA A 71 2.22 9.24 1.45
N GLN A 72 1.41 9.61 0.47
CA GLN A 72 -0.05 9.54 0.48
C GLN A 72 -0.59 9.46 -0.94
N TYR A 73 -1.49 8.53 -1.21
CA TYR A 73 -2.26 8.50 -2.45
C TYR A 73 -3.57 9.27 -2.29
N SER A 74 -3.94 10.01 -3.32
CA SER A 74 -5.21 10.73 -3.42
C SER A 74 -5.98 10.26 -4.66
N SER A 75 -7.07 9.54 -4.44
CA SER A 75 -7.96 9.05 -5.50
C SER A 75 -8.64 10.18 -6.27
N ASN A 76 -9.07 11.25 -5.58
CA ASN A 76 -9.71 12.41 -6.22
C ASN A 76 -8.88 13.02 -7.35
N PHE A 77 -7.55 12.90 -7.27
CA PHE A 77 -6.62 13.51 -8.20
C PHE A 77 -5.73 12.49 -8.91
N ASN A 78 -5.94 11.19 -8.65
CA ASN A 78 -5.06 10.11 -9.09
C ASN A 78 -3.57 10.48 -8.91
N THR A 79 -3.23 10.89 -7.69
CA THR A 79 -1.94 11.50 -7.38
C THR A 79 -1.30 10.83 -6.17
N LEU A 80 -0.06 10.39 -6.32
CA LEU A 80 0.81 10.01 -5.22
C LEU A 80 1.61 11.24 -4.78
N VAL A 81 1.42 11.66 -3.54
CA VAL A 81 2.18 12.77 -2.93
C VAL A 81 3.24 12.19 -2.01
N VAL A 82 4.48 12.63 -2.13
CA VAL A 82 5.62 12.12 -1.35
C VAL A 82 6.37 13.25 -0.65
N SER A 83 7.01 12.93 0.46
CA SER A 83 7.79 13.91 1.24
C SER A 83 9.09 14.32 0.54
N SER A 84 9.63 13.49 -0.34
CA SER A 84 10.86 13.71 -1.08
C SER A 84 10.92 12.79 -2.29
N TYR A 85 11.57 13.21 -3.38
CA TYR A 85 11.90 12.34 -4.50
C TYR A 85 12.99 11.29 -4.16
N ASP A 86 13.61 11.39 -2.99
CA ASP A 86 14.49 10.36 -2.45
C ASP A 86 13.75 9.27 -1.69
N TYR A 87 12.44 9.43 -1.43
CA TYR A 87 11.61 8.45 -0.73
C TYR A 87 11.59 7.10 -1.45
N GLY A 88 11.48 6.01 -0.71
CA GLY A 88 11.51 4.65 -1.26
C GLY A 88 12.91 4.04 -1.40
N LYS A 89 13.96 4.71 -0.93
CA LYS A 89 15.31 4.14 -0.84
C LYS A 89 15.44 3.14 0.31
N LEU A 90 14.74 3.39 1.40
CA LEU A 90 14.73 2.50 2.57
C LEU A 90 13.61 1.47 2.43
N HIS A 91 13.86 0.26 2.88
CA HIS A 91 12.88 -0.83 2.79
C HIS A 91 11.54 -0.48 3.45
N LYS A 92 11.56 0.18 4.62
CA LYS A 92 10.35 0.67 5.28
C LYS A 92 9.55 1.67 4.44
N GLU A 93 10.23 2.48 3.62
CA GLU A 93 9.59 3.43 2.73
C GLU A 93 8.98 2.72 1.52
N GLN A 94 9.64 1.67 1.01
CA GLN A 94 9.11 0.83 -0.06
C GLN A 94 7.81 0.14 0.37
N MET A 95 7.78 -0.38 1.59
CA MET A 95 6.58 -0.97 2.18
C MET A 95 5.43 0.04 2.28
N LEU A 96 5.71 1.28 2.68
CA LEU A 96 4.72 2.36 2.71
C LEU A 96 4.27 2.76 1.30
N LEU A 97 5.17 2.79 0.32
CA LEU A 97 4.80 3.01 -1.08
C LEU A 97 3.87 1.91 -1.61
N VAL A 98 4.10 0.65 -1.25
CA VAL A 98 3.19 -0.45 -1.61
C VAL A 98 1.83 -0.27 -0.93
N HIS A 99 1.79 0.18 0.33
CA HIS A 99 0.56 0.55 1.01
C HIS A 99 -0.23 1.62 0.22
N GLU A 100 0.41 2.73 -0.13
CA GLU A 100 -0.24 3.81 -0.88
C GLU A 100 -0.65 3.38 -2.29
N MET A 101 0.16 2.58 -2.96
CA MET A 101 -0.17 2.04 -4.28
C MET A 101 -1.27 0.97 -4.22
N THR A 102 -1.56 0.40 -3.05
CA THR A 102 -2.73 -0.46 -2.87
C THR A 102 -4.03 0.35 -2.92
N HIS A 103 -4.04 1.57 -2.40
CA HIS A 103 -5.18 2.47 -2.61
C HIS A 103 -5.40 2.79 -4.08
N ALA A 104 -4.31 3.05 -4.84
CA ALA A 104 -4.40 3.25 -6.28
C ALA A 104 -4.89 1.98 -7.01
N HIS A 105 -4.48 0.80 -6.55
CA HIS A 105 -4.93 -0.49 -7.08
C HIS A 105 -6.45 -0.67 -6.89
N ILE A 106 -6.96 -0.39 -5.69
CA ILE A 106 -8.39 -0.49 -5.40
C ILE A 106 -9.18 0.55 -6.20
N ASP A 107 -8.65 1.75 -6.35
CA ASP A 107 -9.28 2.82 -7.12
C ASP A 107 -9.46 2.45 -8.60
N GLU A 108 -8.49 1.74 -9.18
CA GLU A 108 -8.49 1.34 -10.59
C GLU A 108 -9.25 0.03 -10.83
N PHE A 109 -9.15 -0.93 -9.92
CA PHE A 109 -9.66 -2.31 -10.13
C PHE A 109 -10.73 -2.73 -9.13
N GLY A 110 -11.06 -1.90 -8.17
CA GLY A 110 -12.01 -2.24 -7.11
C GLY A 110 -13.42 -2.48 -7.63
N VAL A 111 -14.17 -3.30 -6.89
CA VAL A 111 -15.53 -3.71 -7.26
C VAL A 111 -16.60 -2.64 -6.97
N GLY A 112 -16.21 -1.45 -6.54
CA GLY A 112 -17.14 -0.33 -6.36
C GLY A 112 -17.59 -0.07 -4.92
N PRO A 113 -18.71 0.65 -4.71
CA PRO A 113 -19.03 1.34 -3.46
C PRO A 113 -19.44 0.45 -2.27
N SER A 114 -19.25 -0.85 -2.36
CA SER A 114 -19.62 -1.80 -1.29
C SER A 114 -18.59 -1.88 -0.16
N THR A 115 -17.39 -1.35 -0.36
CA THR A 115 -16.30 -1.39 0.60
C THR A 115 -16.15 -0.08 1.36
N THR A 116 -15.69 -0.17 2.61
CA THR A 116 -15.48 1.00 3.47
C THR A 116 -14.02 1.48 3.41
N THR A 117 -13.76 2.72 3.79
CA THR A 117 -12.39 3.23 3.98
C THR A 117 -11.56 2.29 4.85
N ILE A 118 -12.16 1.69 5.88
CA ILE A 118 -11.45 0.74 6.76
C ILE A 118 -11.08 -0.55 6.02
N ASP A 119 -11.90 -1.04 5.12
CA ASP A 119 -11.59 -2.23 4.33
C ASP A 119 -10.42 -1.97 3.37
N HIS A 120 -10.37 -0.77 2.79
CA HIS A 120 -9.23 -0.33 1.98
C HIS A 120 -7.94 -0.21 2.79
N GLU A 121 -8.00 0.34 3.99
CA GLU A 121 -6.85 0.40 4.89
C GLU A 121 -6.36 -1.00 5.29
N ILE A 122 -7.28 -1.94 5.56
CA ILE A 122 -6.91 -3.34 5.83
C ILE A 122 -6.15 -3.92 4.64
N CYS A 123 -6.63 -3.73 3.41
CA CYS A 123 -5.94 -4.16 2.20
C CYS A 123 -4.55 -3.53 2.08
N ALA A 124 -4.45 -2.22 2.27
CA ALA A 124 -3.21 -1.46 2.12
C ALA A 124 -2.16 -1.88 3.16
N TYR A 125 -2.53 -1.99 4.43
CA TYR A 125 -1.64 -2.48 5.48
C TYR A 125 -1.22 -3.94 5.25
N ALA A 126 -2.14 -4.81 4.83
CA ALA A 126 -1.83 -6.20 4.53
C ALA A 126 -0.85 -6.32 3.35
N ALA A 127 -1.08 -5.58 2.26
CA ALA A 127 -0.20 -5.59 1.09
C ALA A 127 1.20 -5.05 1.40
N GLY A 128 1.31 -3.92 2.12
CA GLY A 128 2.59 -3.38 2.57
C GLY A 128 3.36 -4.37 3.46
N ALA A 129 2.67 -5.04 4.39
CA ALA A 129 3.28 -6.07 5.24
C ALA A 129 3.69 -7.31 4.45
N LEU A 130 2.89 -7.75 3.47
CA LEU A 130 3.22 -8.86 2.55
C LEU A 130 4.44 -8.55 1.71
N PHE A 131 4.54 -7.34 1.16
CA PHE A 131 5.72 -6.90 0.44
C PHE A 131 6.99 -7.12 1.27
N ASN A 132 6.97 -6.73 2.56
CA ASN A 132 8.10 -6.97 3.43
C ASN A 132 8.36 -8.46 3.66
N VAL A 133 7.34 -9.25 3.93
CA VAL A 133 7.46 -10.72 4.12
C VAL A 133 8.10 -11.38 2.91
N PHE A 134 7.70 -10.98 1.70
CA PHE A 134 8.21 -11.58 0.47
C PHE A 134 9.54 -11.02 0.00
N SER A 135 9.90 -9.80 0.39
CA SER A 135 11.23 -9.21 0.10
C SER A 135 12.34 -9.81 0.96
N CYS A 136 12.01 -10.35 2.12
CA CYS A 136 12.97 -10.98 3.04
C CYS A 136 13.24 -12.45 2.61
N THR A 137 13.82 -12.66 1.43
CA THR A 137 14.05 -14.00 0.85
C THR A 137 15.30 -14.71 1.37
N THR A 138 16.14 -14.07 2.17
CA THR A 138 17.34 -14.70 2.73
C THR A 138 17.03 -15.32 4.09
N PRO A 139 17.08 -16.65 4.23
CA PRO A 139 16.90 -17.34 5.52
C PRO A 139 17.92 -16.91 6.60
N ALA A 140 19.06 -16.35 6.17
CA ALA A 140 20.14 -15.88 7.07
C ALA A 140 19.86 -14.53 7.71
N ILE A 141 18.95 -13.75 7.14
CA ILE A 141 18.49 -12.49 7.70
C ILE A 141 17.01 -12.73 8.00
N GLY A 142 16.75 -13.34 9.16
CA GLY A 142 15.39 -13.70 9.58
C GLY A 142 14.39 -12.55 9.39
N PRO A 143 13.08 -12.74 9.67
CA PRO A 143 12.00 -11.76 9.45
C PRO A 143 12.19 -10.43 10.18
N TYR A 144 13.41 -10.08 10.51
CA TYR A 144 13.86 -9.02 11.40
C TYR A 144 14.51 -7.83 10.71
N LEU A 145 14.61 -7.79 9.35
CA LEU A 145 15.18 -6.62 8.68
C LEU A 145 14.39 -5.34 8.95
N TRP A 146 13.15 -5.47 9.29
CA TRP A 146 12.37 -4.42 9.92
C TRP A 146 11.47 -5.03 10.97
N ASN A 147 11.88 -4.95 12.23
CA ASN A 147 11.05 -5.33 13.35
C ASN A 147 10.08 -4.17 13.64
N PRO A 148 8.79 -4.28 13.22
CA PRO A 148 7.82 -3.28 13.61
C PRO A 148 7.57 -3.28 15.12
N GLY A 149 8.08 -4.25 15.85
CA GLY A 149 8.04 -4.30 17.30
C GLY A 149 8.95 -3.28 17.98
N ALA A 150 9.99 -2.80 17.29
CA ALA A 150 10.77 -1.64 17.73
C ALA A 150 10.12 -0.33 17.29
N ALA A 151 9.33 -0.35 16.23
CA ALA A 151 8.51 0.76 15.75
C ALA A 151 7.06 0.52 16.17
N THR A 152 6.82 0.60 17.36
CA THR A 152 5.74 1.22 18.15
C THR A 152 4.33 1.41 17.55
N HIS A 153 4.05 1.20 16.25
CA HIS A 153 2.69 1.35 15.76
C HIS A 153 1.96 -0.01 15.77
N PRO A 154 0.97 -0.22 16.65
CA PRO A 154 0.32 -1.51 16.83
C PRO A 154 -0.38 -2.03 15.56
N VAL A 155 -0.82 -1.14 14.67
CA VAL A 155 -1.44 -1.49 13.38
C VAL A 155 -0.48 -2.29 12.51
N TRP A 156 0.78 -1.87 12.37
CA TRP A 156 1.76 -2.60 11.57
C TRP A 156 2.09 -3.98 12.14
N LYS A 157 2.16 -4.11 13.47
CA LYS A 157 2.36 -5.41 14.11
C LYS A 157 1.26 -6.40 13.73
N GLU A 158 0.02 -5.93 13.73
CA GLU A 158 -1.12 -6.80 13.39
C GLU A 158 -1.21 -7.03 11.86
N ALA A 159 -0.87 -6.04 11.04
CA ALA A 159 -0.76 -6.22 9.58
C ALA A 159 0.21 -7.35 9.22
N TYR A 160 1.33 -7.47 9.96
CA TYR A 160 2.23 -8.60 9.80
C TYR A 160 1.64 -9.95 10.19
N ALA A 161 0.79 -10.00 11.23
CA ALA A 161 0.10 -11.23 11.58
C ALA A 161 -0.83 -11.66 10.41
N VAL A 162 -1.59 -10.73 9.85
CA VAL A 162 -2.43 -10.95 8.66
C VAL A 162 -1.58 -11.37 7.46
N ALA A 163 -0.47 -10.70 7.19
CA ALA A 163 0.43 -11.04 6.09
C ALA A 163 0.98 -12.47 6.19
N ARG A 164 1.32 -12.94 7.40
CA ARG A 164 1.76 -14.33 7.63
C ARG A 164 0.65 -15.34 7.34
N ILE A 165 -0.59 -15.02 7.71
CA ILE A 165 -1.76 -15.85 7.38
C ILE A 165 -1.89 -15.96 5.85
N ILE A 166 -1.81 -14.83 5.14
CA ILE A 166 -1.88 -14.81 3.66
C ILE A 166 -0.72 -15.63 3.07
N ALA A 167 0.51 -15.37 3.52
CA ALA A 167 1.69 -16.08 3.02
C ALA A 167 1.62 -17.60 3.25
N SER A 168 1.05 -18.04 4.37
CA SER A 168 0.86 -19.48 4.63
C SER A 168 -0.20 -20.12 3.74
N LYS A 169 -1.18 -19.35 3.28
CA LYS A 169 -2.23 -19.82 2.35
C LYS A 169 -1.79 -19.73 0.88
N ALA A 170 -0.77 -18.96 0.55
CA ALA A 170 -0.35 -18.70 -0.83
C ALA A 170 0.05 -19.95 -1.62
N GLY A 171 0.52 -21.02 -0.96
CA GLY A 171 0.81 -22.32 -1.59
C GLY A 171 -0.43 -23.07 -2.09
N ALA A 172 -1.62 -22.71 -1.62
CA ALA A 172 -2.91 -23.30 -2.00
C ALA A 172 -3.70 -22.43 -3.00
N GLY A 173 -3.11 -21.33 -3.49
CA GLY A 173 -3.76 -20.35 -4.37
C GLY A 173 -4.05 -19.04 -3.65
N ARG A 174 -4.99 -18.27 -4.21
CA ARG A 174 -5.38 -16.97 -3.67
C ARG A 174 -5.91 -17.06 -2.23
N ALA A 175 -5.37 -16.25 -1.33
CA ALA A 175 -5.81 -16.21 0.05
C ALA A 175 -7.09 -15.37 0.20
N ASN A 176 -8.20 -16.00 0.55
CA ASN A 176 -9.42 -15.30 0.96
C ASN A 176 -9.34 -15.04 2.47
N LEU A 177 -9.35 -13.76 2.86
CA LEU A 177 -9.38 -13.38 4.27
C LEU A 177 -10.80 -13.44 4.82
N SER A 178 -10.92 -13.95 6.03
CA SER A 178 -12.17 -13.91 6.80
C SER A 178 -12.19 -12.71 7.75
N THR A 179 -13.37 -12.36 8.23
CA THR A 179 -13.52 -11.33 9.27
C THR A 179 -12.68 -11.65 10.51
N HIS A 180 -12.53 -12.94 10.84
CA HIS A 180 -11.70 -13.37 11.96
C HIS A 180 -10.21 -13.08 11.71
N ASP A 181 -9.69 -13.32 10.49
CA ASP A 181 -8.29 -13.09 10.15
C ASP A 181 -7.88 -11.62 10.35
N VAL A 182 -8.80 -10.68 10.14
CA VAL A 182 -8.52 -9.23 10.17
C VAL A 182 -9.08 -8.52 11.40
N ALA A 183 -9.79 -9.21 12.30
CA ALA A 183 -10.54 -8.60 13.41
C ALA A 183 -9.69 -7.64 14.26
N ARG A 184 -8.47 -8.04 14.62
CA ARG A 184 -7.57 -7.22 15.42
C ARG A 184 -7.00 -6.05 14.66
N LEU A 185 -6.62 -6.25 13.39
CA LEU A 185 -6.15 -5.18 12.51
C LEU A 185 -7.25 -4.13 12.33
N ARG A 186 -8.47 -4.56 12.03
CA ARG A 186 -9.65 -3.69 11.92
C ARG A 186 -9.88 -2.87 13.19
N ALA A 187 -9.85 -3.52 14.36
CA ALA A 187 -10.02 -2.85 15.65
C ALA A 187 -8.95 -1.77 15.88
N LEU A 188 -7.70 -2.05 15.58
CA LEU A 188 -6.61 -1.09 15.75
C LEU A 188 -6.72 0.10 14.80
N ILE A 189 -7.08 -0.12 13.53
CA ILE A 189 -7.33 0.97 12.57
C ILE A 189 -8.48 1.85 13.07
N LEU A 190 -9.59 1.27 13.55
CA LEU A 190 -10.73 2.00 14.10
C LEU A 190 -10.38 2.82 15.36
N HIS A 191 -9.41 2.37 16.14
CA HIS A 191 -8.93 3.11 17.33
C HIS A 191 -7.95 4.23 16.97
N ASP A 192 -7.35 4.21 15.80
CA ASP A 192 -6.47 5.27 15.35
C ASP A 192 -7.29 6.56 15.10
N ARG A 193 -6.76 7.69 15.61
CA ARG A 193 -7.44 8.99 15.50
C ARG A 193 -7.62 9.44 14.05
N VAL A 194 -6.69 9.06 13.18
CA VAL A 194 -6.71 9.40 11.76
C VAL A 194 -7.92 8.78 11.09
N TYR A 195 -8.20 7.50 11.35
CA TYR A 195 -9.24 6.74 10.68
C TYR A 195 -10.61 6.81 11.37
N ARG A 196 -10.67 7.19 12.65
CA ARG A 196 -11.92 7.20 13.43
C ARG A 196 -13.04 8.00 12.80
N ARG A 197 -12.72 9.12 12.12
CA ARG A 197 -13.71 9.98 11.44
C ARG A 197 -14.13 9.45 10.08
N ALA A 198 -13.31 8.62 9.45
CA ALA A 198 -13.54 8.05 8.13
C ALA A 198 -14.20 6.66 8.18
N ALA A 199 -14.22 6.03 9.35
CA ALA A 199 -14.61 4.64 9.57
C ALA A 199 -15.99 4.24 9.02
N HIS A 200 -16.92 5.19 8.94
CA HIS A 200 -18.31 4.94 8.51
C HIS A 200 -18.65 5.58 7.16
N ARG A 201 -17.67 6.14 6.47
CA ARG A 201 -17.94 6.67 5.13
C ARG A 201 -17.89 5.50 4.15
N ALA A 202 -19.02 5.27 3.46
CA ALA A 202 -19.02 4.48 2.24
C ALA A 202 -17.99 5.10 1.29
N HIS A 203 -17.20 4.25 0.65
CA HIS A 203 -16.13 4.70 -0.19
C HIS A 203 -16.73 5.37 -1.44
N ALA A 204 -16.70 6.69 -1.47
CA ALA A 204 -16.86 7.44 -2.70
C ALA A 204 -15.48 7.85 -3.26
N ASN A 205 -14.46 7.91 -2.39
CA ASN A 205 -13.10 8.30 -2.76
C ASN A 205 -12.13 7.80 -1.67
N SER A 206 -11.16 6.98 -2.02
CA SER A 206 -10.18 6.37 -1.12
C SER A 206 -9.10 7.33 -0.61
N GLY A 207 -9.08 8.56 -1.07
CA GLY A 207 -8.22 9.57 -0.49
C GLY A 207 -8.67 9.89 0.93
N VAL A 208 -7.95 9.45 1.95
CA VAL A 208 -8.05 10.04 3.27
C VAL A 208 -7.55 11.46 3.13
N ALA A 209 -8.49 12.39 2.90
CA ALA A 209 -8.21 13.79 3.14
C ALA A 209 -8.01 13.92 4.65
N LEU A 210 -6.76 14.08 5.08
CA LEU A 210 -6.42 14.49 6.43
C LEU A 210 -6.86 15.94 6.67
#